data_8d18f33a3d54659ca1ec8086ef50d942
#
_entry.id   8d18f33a3d54659ca1ec8086ef50d942
#
_cell.length_a   1.000
_cell.length_b   1.000
_cell.length_c   1.000
_cell.angle_alpha   90.00
_cell.angle_beta   90.00
_cell.angle_gamma   90.00
#
_symmetry.space_group_name_H-M   'P 1'
#
loop_
_entity.id
_entity.type
_entity.pdbx_description
1 polymer ?
#
loop_
_entity_poly.entity_id
_entity_poly.type
_entity_poly.pdbx_seq_one_letter_code
_entity_poly.pdbx_strand_id
1 'polypeptide(L)'
;MTPMSDVMTLLLCFFMLTSTFLTPEPIKVNQPSSVSEVKIPDNVLNILVSPEGKIYVGTENKNTMLAMMQDVTAKFNISLNGAQLKNFKEDAMIGAPLSQFTAYYDLGTEKMAEAIQTMGIPTDSIDGGMSEFQEWIKAAHEADPDMKLAIKCDATTPYKYVKKMMSELQDMNENRYQLITNLKTASEE
;
A
#
# COMPACT_ATOMS: atom_id res chain seq x y z
N MET A 1 39.55 0.52 32.58
CA MET A 1 38.16 0.99 32.39
C MET A 1 37.74 1.04 30.92
N THR A 2 38.66 0.97 29.98
CA THR A 2 38.42 1.00 28.52
C THR A 2 37.75 -0.24 27.91
N PRO A 3 37.97 -1.51 28.40
CA PRO A 3 37.36 -2.68 27.73
C PRO A 3 35.87 -2.75 27.84
N MET A 4 35.25 -2.29 28.94
CA MET A 4 33.78 -2.28 29.06
C MET A 4 33.10 -1.26 28.14
N SER A 5 33.76 -0.11 27.97
CA SER A 5 33.28 0.93 27.08
C SER A 5 33.31 0.49 25.61
N ASP A 6 34.33 -0.26 25.23
CA ASP A 6 34.54 -0.80 23.88
C ASP A 6 33.44 -1.85 23.54
N VAL A 7 33.17 -2.78 24.46
CA VAL A 7 32.10 -3.77 24.31
C VAL A 7 30.73 -3.09 24.20
N MET A 8 30.43 -2.07 25.01
CA MET A 8 29.17 -1.33 24.90
C MET A 8 29.04 -0.60 23.56
N THR A 9 30.12 0.00 23.07
CA THR A 9 30.11 0.69 21.77
C THR A 9 29.93 -0.31 20.61
N LEU A 10 30.61 -1.44 20.67
CA LEU A 10 30.46 -2.53 19.69
C LEU A 10 29.01 -3.07 19.65
N LEU A 11 28.42 -3.26 20.82
CA LEU A 11 27.04 -3.75 20.96
C LEU A 11 26.04 -2.72 20.42
N LEU A 12 26.26 -1.44 20.69
CA LEU A 12 25.45 -0.32 20.16
C LEU A 12 25.55 -0.25 18.63
N CYS A 13 26.76 -0.33 18.07
CA CYS A 13 26.97 -0.36 16.63
C CYS A 13 26.31 -1.59 15.97
N PHE A 14 26.39 -2.77 16.61
CA PHE A 14 25.74 -3.96 16.15
C PHE A 14 24.20 -3.80 16.10
N PHE A 15 23.59 -3.28 17.16
CA PHE A 15 22.15 -3.02 17.18
C PHE A 15 21.72 -1.96 16.16
N MET A 16 22.54 -0.92 15.93
CA MET A 16 22.25 0.06 14.88
C MET A 16 22.31 -0.56 13.47
N LEU A 17 23.29 -1.42 13.21
CA LEU A 17 23.45 -2.08 11.92
C LEU A 17 22.38 -3.16 11.66
N THR A 18 21.90 -3.83 12.71
CA THR A 18 20.83 -4.86 12.60
C THR A 18 19.43 -4.31 12.72
N SER A 19 19.28 -3.03 13.09
CA SER A 19 17.97 -2.37 13.19
C SER A 19 17.42 -2.10 11.79
N THR A 20 16.51 -2.95 11.33
CA THR A 20 15.73 -2.71 10.11
C THR A 20 14.48 -1.92 10.45
N PHE A 21 14.37 -0.70 9.93
CA PHE A 21 13.16 0.09 10.03
C PHE A 21 12.15 -0.38 8.97
N LEU A 22 11.30 -1.30 9.37
CA LEU A 22 10.15 -1.67 8.52
C LEU A 22 9.07 -0.61 8.70
N THR A 23 8.60 -0.05 7.59
CA THR A 23 7.43 0.83 7.62
C THR A 23 6.21 -0.02 7.96
N PRO A 24 5.55 0.20 9.11
CA PRO A 24 4.39 -0.61 9.48
C PRO A 24 3.25 -0.36 8.48
N GLU A 25 2.61 -1.42 8.03
CA GLU A 25 1.38 -1.30 7.24
C GLU A 25 0.30 -0.66 8.13
N PRO A 26 -0.36 0.42 7.69
CA PRO A 26 -1.34 1.16 8.49
C PRO A 26 -2.59 0.33 8.78
N ILE A 27 -2.83 -0.71 7.99
CA ILE A 27 -3.98 -1.61 8.12
C ILE A 27 -3.49 -3.04 8.22
N LYS A 28 -3.85 -3.70 9.34
CA LYS A 28 -3.56 -5.11 9.54
C LYS A 28 -4.67 -5.96 8.92
N VAL A 29 -4.31 -6.82 7.97
CA VAL A 29 -5.22 -7.81 7.36
C VAL A 29 -4.76 -9.22 7.73
N ASN A 30 -5.69 -10.06 8.12
CA ASN A 30 -5.46 -11.49 8.33
C ASN A 30 -5.61 -12.21 7.00
N GLN A 31 -4.50 -12.48 6.33
CA GLN A 31 -4.51 -13.13 5.03
C GLN A 31 -5.01 -14.58 5.16
N PRO A 32 -5.79 -15.07 4.17
CA PRO A 32 -6.22 -16.46 4.15
C PRO A 32 -5.02 -17.41 4.05
N SER A 33 -5.07 -18.55 4.73
CA SER A 33 -4.01 -19.54 4.72
C SER A 33 -4.01 -20.36 3.43
N SER A 34 -2.82 -20.67 2.89
CA SER A 34 -2.62 -21.49 1.69
C SER A 34 -1.52 -22.51 1.93
N VAL A 35 -1.53 -23.59 1.16
CA VAL A 35 -0.48 -24.62 1.17
C VAL A 35 0.74 -24.25 0.32
N SER A 36 0.69 -23.14 -0.39
CA SER A 36 1.76 -22.68 -1.28
C SER A 36 2.27 -21.32 -0.84
N GLU A 37 3.58 -21.21 -0.67
CA GLU A 37 4.26 -19.95 -0.42
C GLU A 37 4.60 -19.28 -1.75
N VAL A 38 4.10 -18.06 -1.95
CA VAL A 38 4.46 -17.25 -3.10
C VAL A 38 5.54 -16.26 -2.66
N LYS A 39 6.73 -16.36 -3.25
CA LYS A 39 7.77 -15.34 -3.05
C LYS A 39 7.30 -14.04 -3.68
N ILE A 40 7.20 -13.01 -2.86
CA ILE A 40 6.87 -11.65 -3.32
C ILE A 40 8.09 -11.11 -4.07
N PRO A 41 7.97 -10.68 -5.33
CA PRO A 41 9.06 -10.03 -6.04
C PRO A 41 9.41 -8.69 -5.40
N ASP A 42 10.62 -8.18 -5.63
CA ASP A 42 11.09 -6.92 -5.05
C ASP A 42 10.37 -5.67 -5.61
N ASN A 43 9.74 -5.78 -6.79
CA ASN A 43 9.06 -4.68 -7.45
C ASN A 43 7.57 -4.96 -7.62
N VAL A 44 6.80 -4.69 -6.55
CA VAL A 44 5.36 -4.95 -6.53
C VAL A 44 4.56 -3.73 -6.08
N LEU A 45 3.41 -3.58 -6.68
CA LEU A 45 2.33 -2.74 -6.18
C LEU A 45 1.42 -3.60 -5.30
N ASN A 46 1.44 -3.32 -4.01
CA ASN A 46 0.57 -3.98 -3.05
C ASN A 46 -0.82 -3.35 -3.11
N ILE A 47 -1.82 -4.15 -3.40
CA ILE A 47 -3.24 -3.81 -3.33
C ILE A 47 -3.80 -4.53 -2.11
N LEU A 48 -4.22 -3.78 -1.11
CA LEU A 48 -4.74 -4.33 0.12
C LEU A 48 -6.23 -4.09 0.19
N VAL A 49 -6.99 -5.14 0.50
CA VAL A 49 -8.46 -5.08 0.64
C VAL A 49 -8.83 -5.40 2.07
N SER A 50 -9.44 -4.44 2.76
CA SER A 50 -9.89 -4.60 4.14
C SER A 50 -11.15 -5.49 4.24
N PRO A 51 -11.51 -5.97 5.45
CA PRO A 51 -12.76 -6.70 5.67
C PRO A 51 -14.02 -5.93 5.26
N GLU A 52 -13.96 -4.61 5.31
CA GLU A 52 -15.05 -3.71 4.92
C GLU A 52 -15.14 -3.45 3.42
N GLY A 53 -14.20 -4.01 2.63
CA GLY A 53 -14.12 -3.82 1.18
C GLY A 53 -13.45 -2.52 0.75
N LYS A 54 -12.71 -1.87 1.64
CA LYS A 54 -11.91 -0.68 1.32
C LYS A 54 -10.60 -1.09 0.67
N ILE A 55 -10.17 -0.35 -0.34
CA ILE A 55 -8.99 -0.65 -1.13
C ILE A 55 -7.89 0.35 -0.80
N TYR A 56 -6.67 -0.15 -0.65
CA TYR A 56 -5.47 0.62 -0.42
C TYR A 56 -4.40 0.17 -1.40
N VAL A 57 -3.59 1.10 -1.86
CA VAL A 57 -2.53 0.85 -2.84
C VAL A 57 -1.22 1.40 -2.31
N GLY A 58 -0.15 0.63 -2.41
CA GLY A 58 1.17 1.06 -1.95
C GLY A 58 2.30 0.26 -2.58
N THR A 59 3.48 0.84 -2.59
CA THR A 59 4.71 0.19 -3.03
C THR A 59 5.86 0.53 -2.08
N GLU A 60 6.82 -0.36 -1.95
CA GLU A 60 8.02 -0.12 -1.14
C GLU A 60 8.94 0.94 -1.79
N ASN A 61 8.85 1.10 -3.11
CA ASN A 61 9.64 2.09 -3.83
C ASN A 61 9.02 3.49 -3.71
N LYS A 62 9.57 4.29 -2.81
CA LYS A 62 9.10 5.67 -2.57
C LYS A 62 9.19 6.58 -3.80
N ASN A 63 10.13 6.34 -4.71
CA ASN A 63 10.24 7.15 -5.92
C ASN A 63 9.09 6.86 -6.89
N THR A 64 8.74 5.61 -7.05
CA THR A 64 7.60 5.18 -7.86
C THR A 64 6.28 5.71 -7.25
N MET A 65 6.15 5.63 -5.91
CA MET A 65 4.98 6.15 -5.21
C MET A 65 4.81 7.67 -5.41
N LEU A 66 5.91 8.42 -5.40
CA LEU A 66 5.90 9.86 -5.70
C LEU A 66 5.53 10.15 -7.16
N ALA A 67 6.05 9.37 -8.11
CA ALA A 67 5.73 9.52 -9.53
C ALA A 67 4.23 9.27 -9.78
N MET A 68 3.68 8.19 -9.21
CA MET A 68 2.24 7.89 -9.26
C MET A 68 1.40 9.05 -8.72
N MET A 69 1.78 9.58 -7.55
CA MET A 69 1.08 10.70 -6.94
C MET A 69 1.13 11.95 -7.84
N GLN A 70 2.29 12.27 -8.41
CA GLN A 70 2.44 13.43 -9.30
C GLN A 70 1.58 13.30 -10.55
N ASP A 71 1.52 12.12 -11.15
CA ASP A 71 0.70 11.86 -12.33
C ASP A 71 -0.80 12.00 -12.03
N VAL A 72 -1.28 11.36 -10.97
CA VAL A 72 -2.68 11.44 -10.56
C VAL A 72 -3.07 12.87 -10.15
N THR A 73 -2.24 13.54 -9.34
CA THR A 73 -2.53 14.93 -8.93
C THR A 73 -2.52 15.92 -10.09
N ALA A 74 -1.66 15.71 -11.09
CA ALA A 74 -1.67 16.52 -12.31
C ALA A 74 -2.95 16.33 -13.13
N LYS A 75 -3.43 15.09 -13.27
CA LYS A 75 -4.68 14.76 -13.99
C LYS A 75 -5.91 15.40 -13.32
N PHE A 76 -5.97 15.38 -12.01
CA PHE A 76 -7.11 15.90 -11.25
C PHE A 76 -6.94 17.37 -10.78
N ASN A 77 -5.88 18.05 -11.24
CA ASN A 77 -5.54 19.43 -10.84
C ASN A 77 -5.47 19.64 -9.31
N ILE A 78 -4.97 18.64 -8.59
CA ILE A 78 -4.77 18.71 -7.16
C ILE A 78 -3.36 19.25 -6.90
N SER A 79 -3.24 20.34 -6.15
CA SER A 79 -1.94 20.89 -5.74
C SER A 79 -1.67 20.58 -4.28
N LEU A 80 -0.52 19.99 -4.00
CA LEU A 80 -0.06 19.66 -2.65
C LEU A 80 0.99 20.67 -2.17
N ASN A 81 0.85 21.07 -0.92
CA ASN A 81 1.84 21.90 -0.23
C ASN A 81 3.06 21.07 0.18
N GLY A 82 4.20 21.73 0.46
CA GLY A 82 5.42 21.05 0.89
C GLY A 82 5.26 20.19 2.16
N ALA A 83 4.39 20.59 3.09
CA ALA A 83 4.07 19.82 4.30
C ALA A 83 3.28 18.55 3.96
N GLN A 84 2.27 18.66 3.09
CA GLN A 84 1.48 17.52 2.60
C GLN A 84 2.34 16.52 1.83
N LEU A 85 3.28 17.02 1.02
CA LEU A 85 4.23 16.17 0.30
C LEU A 85 5.17 15.40 1.25
N LYS A 86 5.56 16.03 2.37
CA LYS A 86 6.35 15.35 3.40
C LYS A 86 5.53 14.24 4.06
N ASN A 87 4.29 14.53 4.46
CA ASN A 87 3.40 13.54 5.07
C ASN A 87 3.13 12.37 4.11
N PHE A 88 2.94 12.64 2.81
CA PHE A 88 2.80 11.60 1.78
C PHE A 88 4.03 10.67 1.69
N LYS A 89 5.25 11.22 1.79
CA LYS A 89 6.50 10.42 1.77
C LYS A 89 6.65 9.51 2.98
N GLU A 90 6.05 9.87 4.10
CA GLU A 90 6.06 9.10 5.34
C GLU A 90 4.94 8.03 5.35
N ASP A 91 3.92 8.19 4.52
CA ASP A 91 2.83 7.23 4.37
C ASP A 91 3.29 5.95 3.67
N ALA A 92 2.78 4.82 4.13
CA ALA A 92 3.11 3.50 3.58
C ALA A 92 2.18 3.10 2.43
N MET A 93 0.94 3.58 2.44
CA MET A 93 -0.10 3.20 1.48
C MET A 93 -1.05 4.36 1.20
N ILE A 94 -1.51 4.43 -0.02
CA ILE A 94 -2.52 5.39 -0.46
C ILE A 94 -3.90 4.77 -0.20
N GLY A 95 -4.75 5.48 0.53
CA GLY A 95 -6.10 5.01 0.87
C GLY A 95 -7.12 6.14 0.93
N ALA A 96 -6.70 7.39 0.74
CA ALA A 96 -7.61 8.53 0.73
C ALA A 96 -8.26 8.71 -0.65
N PRO A 97 -9.58 8.93 -0.74
CA PRO A 97 -10.24 9.33 -1.97
C PRO A 97 -9.68 10.66 -2.49
N LEU A 98 -9.61 10.86 -3.80
CA LEU A 98 -9.08 12.10 -4.40
C LEU A 98 -9.83 13.35 -3.95
N SER A 99 -11.11 13.23 -3.66
CA SER A 99 -11.94 14.33 -3.11
C SER A 99 -11.50 14.81 -1.73
N GLN A 100 -10.87 13.96 -0.93
CA GLN A 100 -10.39 14.25 0.42
C GLN A 100 -8.87 14.19 0.54
N PHE A 101 -8.16 14.07 -0.58
CA PHE A 101 -6.72 13.82 -0.62
C PHE A 101 -5.92 14.92 0.08
N THR A 102 -6.19 16.19 -0.24
CA THR A 102 -5.52 17.34 0.40
C THR A 102 -5.83 17.44 1.89
N ALA A 103 -7.10 17.25 2.26
CA ALA A 103 -7.53 17.30 3.66
C ALA A 103 -6.91 16.16 4.50
N TYR A 104 -6.74 14.98 3.90
CA TYR A 104 -6.09 13.85 4.56
C TYR A 104 -4.61 14.13 4.87
N TYR A 105 -3.86 14.67 3.90
CA TYR A 105 -2.44 14.99 4.10
C TYR A 105 -2.19 16.29 4.88
N ASP A 106 -3.23 17.06 5.19
CA ASP A 106 -3.16 18.15 6.17
C ASP A 106 -3.23 17.66 7.63
N LEU A 107 -3.70 16.43 7.84
CA LEU A 107 -3.69 15.79 9.14
C LEU A 107 -2.26 15.46 9.56
N GLY A 108 -1.96 15.53 10.86
CA GLY A 108 -0.69 15.01 11.38
C GLY A 108 -0.65 13.49 11.29
N THR A 109 0.56 12.92 11.27
CA THR A 109 0.82 11.47 11.08
C THR A 109 -0.03 10.56 12.00
N GLU A 110 -0.26 10.96 13.25
CA GLU A 110 -1.11 10.21 14.19
C GLU A 110 -2.57 10.14 13.73
N LYS A 111 -3.13 11.27 13.30
CA LYS A 111 -4.52 11.34 12.83
C LYS A 111 -4.69 10.69 11.45
N MET A 112 -3.66 10.70 10.62
CA MET A 112 -3.65 9.99 9.35
C MET A 112 -3.80 8.47 9.57
N ALA A 113 -3.11 7.90 10.57
CA ALA A 113 -3.18 6.48 10.89
C ALA A 113 -4.58 6.03 11.36
N GLU A 114 -5.35 6.92 11.97
CA GLU A 114 -6.75 6.65 12.34
C GLU A 114 -7.69 6.88 11.13
N ALA A 115 -7.49 7.97 10.41
CA ALA A 115 -8.33 8.35 9.28
C ALA A 115 -8.28 7.33 8.14
N ILE A 116 -7.11 6.76 7.84
CA ILE A 116 -6.95 5.78 6.77
C ILE A 116 -7.79 4.52 7.00
N GLN A 117 -8.04 4.13 8.25
CA GLN A 117 -8.87 2.96 8.59
C GLN A 117 -10.33 3.15 8.17
N THR A 118 -10.80 4.39 8.13
CA THR A 118 -12.18 4.72 7.74
C THR A 118 -12.33 5.07 6.27
N MET A 119 -11.22 5.38 5.60
CA MET A 119 -11.16 5.75 4.18
C MET A 119 -10.83 4.53 3.32
N GLY A 120 -10.85 4.68 2.03
CA GLY A 120 -10.48 3.69 1.02
C GLY A 120 -10.59 4.30 -0.36
N ILE A 121 -9.81 3.82 -1.32
CA ILE A 121 -9.90 4.27 -2.71
C ILE A 121 -11.21 3.78 -3.31
N PRO A 122 -12.06 4.66 -3.86
CA PRO A 122 -13.31 4.26 -4.49
C PRO A 122 -13.07 3.44 -5.78
N THR A 123 -13.93 2.45 -5.99
CA THR A 123 -14.00 1.67 -7.24
C THR A 123 -15.18 2.11 -8.10
N ASP A 124 -15.80 3.21 -7.81
CA ASP A 124 -16.89 3.76 -8.61
C ASP A 124 -16.31 4.67 -9.68
N SER A 125 -16.86 4.57 -10.90
CA SER A 125 -16.40 5.38 -12.03
C SER A 125 -16.62 6.87 -11.78
N ILE A 126 -15.62 7.68 -12.13
CA ILE A 126 -15.70 9.14 -12.08
C ILE A 126 -16.30 9.61 -13.41
N ASP A 127 -17.46 10.25 -13.37
CA ASP A 127 -18.14 10.85 -14.55
C ASP A 127 -18.27 9.91 -15.77
N GLY A 128 -18.45 8.61 -15.53
CA GLY A 128 -18.53 7.60 -16.59
C GLY A 128 -17.20 7.21 -17.24
N GLY A 129 -16.08 7.65 -16.67
CA GLY A 129 -14.72 7.29 -17.05
C GLY A 129 -14.13 6.15 -16.20
N MET A 130 -12.83 6.17 -16.02
CA MET A 130 -12.10 5.22 -15.17
C MET A 130 -12.40 5.50 -13.69
N SER A 131 -12.34 4.47 -12.85
CA SER A 131 -12.43 4.64 -11.40
C SER A 131 -11.13 5.23 -10.82
N GLU A 132 -11.20 5.83 -9.61
CA GLU A 132 -9.98 6.32 -8.93
C GLU A 132 -8.96 5.19 -8.77
N PHE A 133 -9.42 4.00 -8.46
CA PHE A 133 -8.56 2.82 -8.35
C PHE A 133 -7.83 2.51 -9.66
N GLN A 134 -8.54 2.54 -10.80
CA GLN A 134 -7.95 2.32 -12.12
C GLN A 134 -6.91 3.40 -12.47
N GLU A 135 -7.16 4.66 -12.13
CA GLU A 135 -6.20 5.74 -12.36
C GLU A 135 -4.90 5.54 -11.55
N TRP A 136 -5.00 5.06 -10.30
CA TRP A 136 -3.81 4.73 -9.51
C TRP A 136 -3.02 3.56 -10.09
N ILE A 137 -3.68 2.51 -10.58
CA ILE A 137 -3.01 1.38 -11.24
C ILE A 137 -2.32 1.83 -12.53
N LYS A 138 -3.00 2.65 -13.32
CA LYS A 138 -2.44 3.21 -14.55
C LYS A 138 -1.20 4.06 -14.28
N ALA A 139 -1.27 4.95 -13.30
CA ALA A 139 -0.13 5.76 -12.88
C ALA A 139 1.05 4.89 -12.37
N ALA A 140 0.77 3.75 -11.73
CA ALA A 140 1.79 2.80 -11.31
C ALA A 140 2.53 2.19 -12.51
N HIS A 141 1.81 1.77 -13.54
CA HIS A 141 2.40 1.21 -14.76
C HIS A 141 3.12 2.28 -15.62
N GLU A 142 2.64 3.51 -15.61
CA GLU A 142 3.34 4.63 -16.27
C GLU A 142 4.66 4.96 -15.55
N ALA A 143 4.68 4.84 -14.21
CA ALA A 143 5.89 5.05 -13.41
C ALA A 143 6.89 3.88 -13.53
N ASP A 144 6.38 2.64 -13.63
CA ASP A 144 7.20 1.42 -13.75
C ASP A 144 6.43 0.33 -14.53
N PRO A 145 6.73 0.14 -15.83
CA PRO A 145 6.06 -0.85 -16.68
C PRO A 145 6.31 -2.32 -16.30
N ASP A 146 7.38 -2.61 -15.54
CA ASP A 146 7.73 -3.96 -15.10
C ASP A 146 7.13 -4.31 -13.73
N MET A 147 6.39 -3.39 -13.12
CA MET A 147 5.76 -3.57 -11.82
C MET A 147 4.70 -4.67 -11.87
N LYS A 148 4.73 -5.56 -10.87
CA LYS A 148 3.75 -6.62 -10.71
C LYS A 148 2.70 -6.22 -9.67
N LEU A 149 1.48 -6.70 -9.84
CA LEU A 149 0.40 -6.46 -8.89
C LEU A 149 0.34 -7.59 -7.86
N ALA A 150 0.35 -7.24 -6.59
CA ALA A 150 0.21 -8.16 -5.47
C ALA A 150 -1.05 -7.81 -4.68
N ILE A 151 -2.00 -8.72 -4.60
CA ILE A 151 -3.27 -8.51 -3.93
C ILE A 151 -3.23 -9.20 -2.57
N LYS A 152 -3.41 -8.42 -1.52
CA LYS A 152 -3.56 -8.88 -0.13
C LYS A 152 -5.01 -8.66 0.30
N CYS A 153 -5.78 -9.72 0.48
CA CYS A 153 -7.15 -9.64 0.98
C CYS A 153 -7.23 -10.22 2.39
N ASP A 154 -8.12 -9.66 3.20
CA ASP A 154 -8.46 -10.27 4.48
C ASP A 154 -9.33 -11.52 4.27
N ALA A 155 -9.13 -12.55 5.10
CA ALA A 155 -9.88 -13.79 5.04
C ALA A 155 -11.38 -13.62 5.25
N THR A 156 -11.77 -12.55 5.94
CA THR A 156 -13.18 -12.21 6.24
C THR A 156 -13.82 -11.29 5.20
N THR A 157 -13.04 -10.81 4.21
CA THR A 157 -13.55 -9.90 3.18
C THR A 157 -14.60 -10.60 2.32
N PRO A 158 -15.83 -10.05 2.20
CA PRO A 158 -16.85 -10.60 1.32
C PRO A 158 -16.36 -10.67 -0.14
N TYR A 159 -16.52 -11.82 -0.77
CA TYR A 159 -16.07 -12.06 -2.15
C TYR A 159 -16.59 -11.02 -3.17
N LYS A 160 -17.73 -10.41 -2.90
CA LYS A 160 -18.31 -9.35 -3.74
C LYS A 160 -17.32 -8.19 -3.99
N TYR A 161 -16.61 -7.75 -2.97
CA TYR A 161 -15.64 -6.64 -3.07
C TYR A 161 -14.39 -7.06 -3.84
N VAL A 162 -13.89 -8.26 -3.55
CA VAL A 162 -12.75 -8.84 -4.28
C VAL A 162 -13.08 -8.99 -5.76
N LYS A 163 -14.28 -9.52 -6.08
CA LYS A 163 -14.76 -9.68 -7.45
C LYS A 163 -14.86 -8.33 -8.17
N LYS A 164 -15.39 -7.28 -7.51
CA LYS A 164 -15.51 -5.94 -8.10
C LYS A 164 -14.12 -5.40 -8.45
N MET A 165 -13.17 -5.46 -7.52
CA MET A 165 -11.79 -5.02 -7.74
C MET A 165 -11.12 -5.81 -8.89
N MET A 166 -11.30 -7.14 -8.92
CA MET A 166 -10.76 -7.97 -10.01
C MET A 166 -11.37 -7.62 -11.36
N SER A 167 -12.66 -7.27 -11.40
CA SER A 167 -13.33 -6.80 -12.62
C SER A 167 -12.71 -5.50 -13.12
N GLU A 168 -12.44 -4.56 -12.23
CA GLU A 168 -11.76 -3.28 -12.55
C GLU A 168 -10.37 -3.52 -13.18
N LEU A 169 -9.60 -4.48 -12.63
CA LEU A 169 -8.30 -4.85 -13.20
C LEU A 169 -8.43 -5.52 -14.57
N GLN A 170 -9.44 -6.38 -14.77
CA GLN A 170 -9.71 -7.03 -16.05
C GLN A 170 -10.10 -6.02 -17.13
N ASP A 171 -10.89 -5.01 -16.78
CA ASP A 171 -11.29 -3.94 -17.71
C ASP A 171 -10.07 -3.14 -18.23
N MET A 172 -8.99 -3.10 -17.46
CA MET A 172 -7.70 -2.53 -17.86
C MET A 172 -6.78 -3.51 -18.60
N ASN A 173 -7.20 -4.75 -18.84
CA ASN A 173 -6.38 -5.87 -19.33
C ASN A 173 -5.23 -6.27 -18.38
N GLU A 174 -5.29 -5.88 -17.11
CA GLU A 174 -4.31 -6.25 -16.09
C GLU A 174 -4.66 -7.62 -15.50
N ASN A 175 -4.19 -8.68 -16.17
CA ASN A 175 -4.44 -10.07 -15.77
C ASN A 175 -3.25 -10.69 -15.01
N ARG A 176 -2.17 -9.94 -14.79
CA ARG A 176 -0.93 -10.42 -14.15
C ARG A 176 -0.84 -9.96 -12.69
N TYR A 177 -1.71 -10.49 -11.84
CA TYR A 177 -1.66 -10.24 -10.40
C TYR A 177 -1.36 -11.51 -9.63
N GLN A 178 -0.74 -11.36 -8.46
CA GLN A 178 -0.45 -12.44 -7.51
C GLN A 178 -1.32 -12.24 -6.26
N LEU A 179 -2.03 -13.28 -5.85
CA LEU A 179 -2.72 -13.29 -4.55
C LEU A 179 -1.74 -13.71 -3.48
N ILE A 180 -1.54 -12.86 -2.49
CA ILE A 180 -0.67 -13.14 -1.35
C ILE A 180 -1.51 -13.78 -0.26
N THR A 181 -1.09 -14.98 0.18
CA THR A 181 -1.72 -15.78 1.22
C THR A 181 -0.69 -16.21 2.26
N ASN A 182 -1.11 -16.40 3.49
CA ASN A 182 -0.24 -16.97 4.52
C ASN A 182 -0.10 -18.49 4.34
N LEU A 183 1.01 -19.04 4.77
CA LEU A 183 1.20 -20.50 4.80
C LEU A 183 0.31 -21.11 5.89
N LYS A 184 -0.44 -22.14 5.54
CA LYS A 184 -1.22 -22.90 6.52
C LYS A 184 -0.27 -23.64 7.46
N THR A 185 -0.31 -23.30 8.74
CA THR A 185 0.46 -24.03 9.76
C THR A 185 -0.24 -25.34 10.08
N ALA A 186 0.55 -26.40 10.34
CA ALA A 186 0.07 -27.76 10.59
C ALA A 186 -0.85 -27.91 11.83
N SER A 187 -1.19 -26.83 12.51
CA SER A 187 -2.08 -26.81 13.68
C SER A 187 -3.54 -26.46 13.36
N GLU A 188 -3.88 -26.29 12.06
CA GLU A 188 -5.24 -25.94 11.61
C GLU A 188 -5.93 -27.07 10.82
N GLU A 189 -5.62 -28.34 11.15
CA GLU A 189 -6.38 -29.53 10.68
C GLU A 189 -7.58 -29.82 11.56
#